data_5319eac47fc6c02c6aff9f7f9a9a25e4
#
_entry.id   5319eac47fc6c02c6aff9f7f9a9a25e4
#
_cell.length_a   1.000
_cell.length_b   1.000
_cell.length_c   1.000
_cell.angle_alpha   90.00
_cell.angle_beta   90.00
_cell.angle_gamma   90.00
#
_symmetry.space_group_name_H-M   'P 1'
#
loop_
_entity.id
_entity.type
_entity.pdbx_description
1 polymer ?
#
loop_
_entity_poly.entity_id
_entity_poly.type
_entity_poly.pdbx_seq_one_letter_code
_entity_poly.pdbx_strand_id
1 'polypeptide(L)'
;VSEDSNNDQYEEIMNDLRLSFEGIRATVNDYTKEGLITNYLNQLSIAIENQDIKNIKKLLSKVYEWYGKEISKINQNDWCFNKEEHREAMNIVKTIITSFDNIPDDYVAQTKLDSIENVKDSVVKNSVPIIFISHSSSDKKYGDALRKFIIGLGVNDNQLIYTSHELNGIPMDKNIYEYLRENFDNKVFMIILWSNTYLESPACLNEMGAAWVTQSDYTNIYVPDFEFGNPKYHECAVDTRKMGAVLKNDGHCKTKMIELKNKILKMFNLEIDEKHFMVLLDEFMKEIV
;
A
#
# COMPACT_ATOMS: atom_id res chain seq x y z
N VAL A 1 28.23 -11.80 27.09
CA VAL A 1 28.00 -11.48 25.67
C VAL A 1 27.59 -10.04 25.66
N SER A 2 28.35 -9.15 24.98
CA SER A 2 28.06 -7.71 24.94
C SER A 2 26.78 -7.44 24.11
N GLU A 3 26.03 -6.41 24.47
CA GLU A 3 24.82 -5.99 23.73
C GLU A 3 25.10 -5.76 22.25
N ASP A 4 26.27 -5.27 21.88
CA ASP A 4 26.72 -5.10 20.48
C ASP A 4 26.74 -6.42 19.69
N SER A 5 27.15 -7.55 20.33
CA SER A 5 27.20 -8.88 19.68
C SER A 5 25.78 -9.41 19.31
N ASN A 6 24.75 -9.07 20.10
CA ASN A 6 23.38 -9.50 19.83
C ASN A 6 22.76 -8.66 18.71
N ASN A 7 23.13 -7.39 18.60
CA ASN A 7 22.63 -6.52 17.55
C ASN A 7 23.17 -6.92 16.18
N ASP A 8 24.47 -7.19 16.06
CA ASP A 8 25.08 -7.65 14.81
C ASP A 8 24.46 -8.99 14.36
N GLN A 9 24.28 -9.92 15.31
CA GLN A 9 23.66 -11.21 15.01
C GLN A 9 22.18 -11.04 14.56
N TYR A 10 21.43 -10.16 15.20
CA TYR A 10 20.06 -9.87 14.81
C TYR A 10 19.96 -9.28 13.42
N GLU A 11 20.77 -8.29 13.08
CA GLU A 11 20.76 -7.65 11.75
C GLU A 11 21.15 -8.65 10.65
N GLU A 12 22.11 -9.54 10.90
CA GLU A 12 22.48 -10.61 9.97
C GLU A 12 21.29 -11.54 9.71
N ILE A 13 20.63 -12.04 10.77
CA ILE A 13 19.45 -12.91 10.63
C ILE A 13 18.31 -12.21 9.87
N MET A 14 18.04 -10.94 10.18
CA MET A 14 16.98 -10.18 9.52
C MET A 14 17.30 -9.92 8.05
N ASN A 15 18.57 -9.69 7.69
CA ASN A 15 18.99 -9.55 6.31
C ASN A 15 18.82 -10.86 5.53
N ASP A 16 19.26 -11.98 6.10
CA ASP A 16 19.08 -13.29 5.48
C ASP A 16 17.61 -13.62 5.27
N LEU A 17 16.76 -13.31 6.25
CA LEU A 17 15.33 -13.49 6.15
C LEU A 17 14.73 -12.62 5.03
N ARG A 18 15.07 -11.33 4.96
CA ARG A 18 14.57 -10.42 3.90
C ARG A 18 14.97 -10.88 2.51
N LEU A 19 16.23 -11.28 2.33
CA LEU A 19 16.77 -11.75 1.05
C LEU A 19 16.09 -13.05 0.59
N SER A 20 15.80 -13.96 1.53
CA SER A 20 15.26 -15.29 1.22
C SER A 20 13.73 -15.31 1.09
N PHE A 21 13.05 -14.38 1.74
CA PHE A 21 11.59 -14.42 1.93
C PHE A 21 10.81 -14.42 0.61
N GLU A 22 11.18 -13.56 -0.34
CA GLU A 22 10.48 -13.48 -1.62
C GLU A 22 10.66 -14.76 -2.45
N GLY A 23 11.83 -15.40 -2.38
CA GLY A 23 12.07 -16.71 -3.00
C GLY A 23 11.18 -17.80 -2.38
N ILE A 24 11.13 -17.87 -1.04
CA ILE A 24 10.26 -18.81 -0.32
C ILE A 24 8.80 -18.60 -0.70
N ARG A 25 8.35 -17.34 -0.74
CA ARG A 25 6.98 -16.96 -1.07
C ARG A 25 6.62 -17.33 -2.50
N ALA A 26 7.50 -17.06 -3.46
CA ALA A 26 7.30 -17.42 -4.87
C ALA A 26 7.20 -18.94 -5.03
N THR A 27 8.12 -19.71 -4.45
CA THR A 27 8.14 -21.18 -4.49
C THR A 27 6.85 -21.79 -3.96
N VAL A 28 6.35 -21.31 -2.80
CA VAL A 28 5.08 -21.78 -2.24
C VAL A 28 3.89 -21.42 -3.13
N ASN A 29 3.84 -20.18 -3.64
CA ASN A 29 2.74 -19.70 -4.47
C ASN A 29 2.66 -20.39 -5.84
N ASP A 30 3.78 -20.88 -6.37
CA ASP A 30 3.80 -21.69 -7.60
C ASP A 30 3.18 -23.07 -7.38
N TYR A 31 3.36 -23.65 -6.21
CA TYR A 31 2.82 -24.96 -5.87
C TYR A 31 1.34 -24.90 -5.46
N THR A 32 0.94 -23.94 -4.65
CA THR A 32 -0.42 -23.88 -4.10
C THR A 32 -0.95 -22.44 -3.94
N LYS A 33 -2.27 -22.34 -4.09
CA LYS A 33 -3.05 -21.13 -3.72
C LYS A 33 -3.88 -21.37 -2.45
N GLU A 34 -3.53 -22.37 -1.65
CA GLU A 34 -4.23 -22.67 -0.41
C GLU A 34 -4.20 -21.47 0.54
N GLY A 35 -5.39 -21.02 0.97
CA GLY A 35 -5.54 -19.75 1.70
C GLY A 35 -4.79 -19.69 3.04
N LEU A 36 -4.57 -20.86 3.71
CA LEU A 36 -3.94 -20.88 5.02
C LEU A 36 -2.44 -20.53 4.94
N ILE A 37 -1.69 -21.21 4.04
CA ILE A 37 -0.24 -20.93 3.89
C ILE A 37 0.00 -19.56 3.28
N THR A 38 -0.80 -19.15 2.32
CA THR A 38 -0.72 -17.80 1.73
C THR A 38 -0.96 -16.72 2.79
N ASN A 39 -1.91 -16.95 3.71
CA ASN A 39 -2.15 -16.03 4.83
C ASN A 39 -0.94 -15.97 5.80
N TYR A 40 -0.31 -17.10 6.12
CA TYR A 40 0.88 -17.12 6.96
C TYR A 40 2.04 -16.34 6.31
N LEU A 41 2.26 -16.49 5.01
CA LEU A 41 3.29 -15.75 4.29
C LEU A 41 3.00 -14.24 4.25
N ASN A 42 1.74 -13.83 4.05
CA ASN A 42 1.36 -12.42 4.09
C ASN A 42 1.55 -11.80 5.49
N GLN A 43 1.16 -12.53 6.55
CA GLN A 43 1.41 -12.08 7.93
C GLN A 43 2.90 -12.02 8.27
N LEU A 44 3.70 -12.95 7.72
CA LEU A 44 5.15 -12.98 7.91
C LEU A 44 5.80 -11.76 7.25
N SER A 45 5.37 -11.36 6.04
CA SER A 45 5.82 -10.13 5.40
C SER A 45 5.63 -8.91 6.32
N ILE A 46 4.43 -8.76 6.86
CA ILE A 46 4.10 -7.66 7.79
C ILE A 46 4.95 -7.73 9.07
N ALA A 47 5.17 -8.92 9.61
CA ALA A 47 6.00 -9.10 10.82
C ALA A 47 7.47 -8.75 10.56
N ILE A 48 8.01 -9.08 9.38
CA ILE A 48 9.37 -8.72 8.93
C ILE A 48 9.51 -7.20 8.82
N GLU A 49 8.56 -6.53 8.18
CA GLU A 49 8.54 -5.07 8.03
C GLU A 49 8.49 -4.36 9.39
N ASN A 50 7.66 -4.87 10.31
CA ASN A 50 7.53 -4.31 11.65
C ASN A 50 8.62 -4.75 12.62
N GLN A 51 9.55 -5.62 12.20
CA GLN A 51 10.59 -6.21 13.07
C GLN A 51 9.98 -6.86 14.34
N ASP A 52 8.84 -7.54 14.17
CA ASP A 52 8.13 -8.22 15.25
C ASP A 52 8.65 -9.64 15.40
N ILE A 53 9.72 -9.80 16.18
CA ILE A 53 10.46 -11.05 16.35
C ILE A 53 9.56 -12.18 16.81
N LYS A 54 8.67 -11.91 17.76
CA LYS A 54 7.74 -12.90 18.28
C LYS A 54 6.83 -13.47 17.20
N ASN A 55 6.26 -12.60 16.38
CA ASN A 55 5.41 -13.03 15.26
C ASN A 55 6.23 -13.62 14.12
N ILE A 56 7.44 -13.14 13.83
CA ILE A 56 8.36 -13.74 12.85
C ILE A 56 8.63 -15.20 13.22
N LYS A 57 9.11 -15.49 14.43
CA LYS A 57 9.38 -16.85 14.91
C LYS A 57 8.16 -17.76 14.80
N LYS A 58 7.01 -17.26 15.27
CA LYS A 58 5.74 -18.00 15.24
C LYS A 58 5.31 -18.34 13.79
N LEU A 59 5.41 -17.41 12.88
CA LEU A 59 4.96 -17.58 11.51
C LEU A 59 5.95 -18.41 10.69
N LEU A 60 7.26 -18.25 10.87
CA LEU A 60 8.25 -19.16 10.29
C LEU A 60 8.03 -20.61 10.73
N SER A 61 7.72 -20.83 12.02
CA SER A 61 7.37 -22.18 12.53
C SER A 61 6.14 -22.74 11.84
N LYS A 62 5.12 -21.91 11.56
CA LYS A 62 3.91 -22.35 10.79
C LYS A 62 4.22 -22.70 9.33
N VAL A 63 5.10 -21.93 8.69
CA VAL A 63 5.57 -22.24 7.33
C VAL A 63 6.36 -23.55 7.33
N TYR A 64 7.23 -23.76 8.30
CA TYR A 64 8.00 -25.00 8.44
C TYR A 64 7.09 -26.22 8.72
N GLU A 65 6.11 -26.09 9.62
CA GLU A 65 5.10 -27.13 9.87
C GLU A 65 4.32 -27.51 8.60
N TRP A 66 3.98 -26.52 7.77
CA TRP A 66 3.33 -26.77 6.49
C TRP A 66 4.24 -27.57 5.56
N TYR A 67 5.52 -27.20 5.41
CA TYR A 67 6.48 -27.98 4.64
C TYR A 67 6.61 -29.40 5.16
N GLY A 68 6.63 -29.59 6.47
CA GLY A 68 6.69 -30.93 7.08
C GLY A 68 5.54 -31.85 6.65
N LYS A 69 4.36 -31.29 6.36
CA LYS A 69 3.18 -32.01 5.87
C LYS A 69 3.16 -32.20 4.36
N GLU A 70 3.66 -31.22 3.61
CA GLU A 70 3.51 -31.15 2.16
C GLU A 70 4.74 -31.64 1.38
N ILE A 71 5.95 -31.62 1.94
CA ILE A 71 7.19 -31.93 1.19
C ILE A 71 7.20 -33.32 0.56
N SER A 72 6.60 -34.32 1.21
CA SER A 72 6.48 -35.68 0.64
C SER A 72 5.54 -35.69 -0.57
N LYS A 73 4.45 -34.94 -0.52
CA LYS A 73 3.49 -34.81 -1.64
C LYS A 73 4.13 -34.02 -2.80
N ILE A 74 4.86 -32.96 -2.49
CA ILE A 74 5.63 -32.17 -3.47
C ILE A 74 6.61 -33.07 -4.21
N ASN A 75 7.39 -33.87 -3.49
CA ASN A 75 8.38 -34.77 -4.07
C ASN A 75 7.76 -35.86 -4.96
N GLN A 76 6.53 -36.31 -4.66
CA GLN A 76 5.80 -37.32 -5.41
C GLN A 76 4.95 -36.73 -6.56
N ASN A 77 4.78 -35.43 -6.63
CA ASN A 77 3.98 -34.79 -7.66
C ASN A 77 4.78 -34.63 -8.96
N ASP A 78 4.43 -35.36 -9.99
CA ASP A 78 5.10 -35.32 -11.31
C ASP A 78 4.90 -33.98 -12.04
N TRP A 79 3.91 -33.18 -11.64
CA TRP A 79 3.63 -31.85 -12.20
C TRP A 79 4.32 -30.72 -11.44
N CYS A 80 5.03 -31.02 -10.35
CA CYS A 80 5.84 -30.05 -9.63
C CYS A 80 7.27 -30.10 -10.17
N PHE A 81 7.66 -29.07 -10.92
CA PHE A 81 8.98 -28.99 -11.56
C PHE A 81 10.05 -28.35 -10.67
N ASN A 82 9.66 -27.61 -9.65
CA ASN A 82 10.53 -26.87 -8.72
C ASN A 82 10.70 -27.59 -7.36
N LYS A 83 10.83 -28.92 -7.38
CA LYS A 83 10.96 -29.74 -6.15
C LYS A 83 12.20 -29.40 -5.33
N GLU A 84 13.30 -29.07 -6.00
CA GLU A 84 14.55 -28.69 -5.32
C GLU A 84 14.41 -27.35 -4.61
N GLU A 85 13.81 -26.37 -5.25
CA GLU A 85 13.52 -25.05 -4.67
C GLU A 85 12.65 -25.17 -3.40
N HIS A 86 11.70 -26.12 -3.38
CA HIS A 86 10.92 -26.40 -2.17
C HIS A 86 11.74 -27.00 -1.03
N ARG A 87 12.71 -27.88 -1.32
CA ARG A 87 13.61 -28.43 -0.31
C ARG A 87 14.55 -27.34 0.23
N GLU A 88 15.05 -26.53 -0.66
CA GLU A 88 15.92 -25.38 -0.33
C GLU A 88 15.16 -24.37 0.52
N ALA A 89 13.95 -23.97 0.12
CA ALA A 89 13.10 -23.07 0.89
C ALA A 89 12.78 -23.63 2.30
N MET A 90 12.47 -24.90 2.42
CA MET A 90 12.25 -25.56 3.71
C MET A 90 13.51 -25.51 4.59
N ASN A 91 14.70 -25.75 3.99
CA ASN A 91 15.97 -25.69 4.72
C ASN A 91 16.31 -24.28 5.17
N ILE A 92 16.09 -23.28 4.31
CA ILE A 92 16.29 -21.86 4.63
C ILE A 92 15.39 -21.48 5.81
N VAL A 93 14.10 -21.80 5.77
CA VAL A 93 13.15 -21.52 6.86
C VAL A 93 13.64 -22.16 8.17
N LYS A 94 14.10 -23.42 8.13
CA LYS A 94 14.63 -24.10 9.30
C LYS A 94 15.88 -23.42 9.87
N THR A 95 16.81 -23.03 9.00
CA THR A 95 18.06 -22.35 9.40
C THR A 95 17.73 -21.03 10.08
N ILE A 96 16.86 -20.22 9.50
CA ILE A 96 16.45 -18.92 10.05
C ILE A 96 15.77 -19.11 11.43
N ILE A 97 14.87 -20.08 11.58
CA ILE A 97 14.25 -20.39 12.89
C ILE A 97 15.35 -20.66 13.93
N THR A 98 16.31 -21.53 13.60
CA THR A 98 17.40 -21.87 14.53
C THR A 98 18.29 -20.66 14.85
N SER A 99 18.52 -19.79 13.88
CA SER A 99 19.30 -18.56 14.11
C SER A 99 18.60 -17.60 15.08
N PHE A 100 17.27 -17.59 15.10
CA PHE A 100 16.47 -16.79 16.04
C PHE A 100 16.41 -17.37 17.48
N ASP A 101 16.84 -18.61 17.72
CA ASP A 101 16.71 -19.25 19.05
C ASP A 101 17.42 -18.47 20.16
N ASN A 102 18.51 -17.77 19.83
CA ASN A 102 19.27 -16.96 20.78
C ASN A 102 18.80 -15.50 20.89
N ILE A 103 17.84 -15.08 20.09
CA ILE A 103 17.29 -13.72 20.13
C ILE A 103 16.01 -13.73 20.99
N PRO A 104 15.90 -12.92 22.05
CA PRO A 104 14.67 -12.83 22.85
C PRO A 104 13.48 -12.34 22.05
N ASP A 105 12.27 -12.78 22.39
CA ASP A 105 11.04 -12.39 21.69
C ASP A 105 10.69 -10.90 21.83
N ASP A 106 11.16 -10.27 22.89
CA ASP A 106 11.04 -8.85 23.21
C ASP A 106 12.29 -8.04 22.86
N TYR A 107 13.26 -8.65 22.16
CA TYR A 107 14.47 -7.95 21.72
C TYR A 107 14.09 -6.78 20.79
N VAL A 108 14.65 -5.61 21.13
CA VAL A 108 14.53 -4.40 20.30
C VAL A 108 15.91 -4.06 19.77
N ALA A 109 16.08 -4.07 18.46
CA ALA A 109 17.37 -3.77 17.82
C ALA A 109 17.86 -2.36 18.19
N GLN A 110 19.19 -2.20 18.32
CA GLN A 110 19.81 -0.91 18.65
C GLN A 110 19.40 0.19 17.68
N THR A 111 19.29 -0.12 16.41
CA THR A 111 18.75 0.78 15.37
C THR A 111 17.34 1.26 15.66
N LYS A 112 16.53 0.46 16.36
CA LYS A 112 15.18 0.84 16.81
C LYS A 112 15.23 1.64 18.13
N LEU A 113 16.18 1.35 19.02
CA LEU A 113 16.45 2.11 20.24
C LEU A 113 17.05 3.50 19.91
N ASP A 114 18.03 3.57 19.02
CA ASP A 114 18.60 4.83 18.53
C ASP A 114 17.55 5.67 17.79
N SER A 115 16.61 5.02 17.09
CA SER A 115 15.45 5.73 16.51
C SER A 115 14.46 6.20 17.58
N ILE A 116 14.34 5.53 18.73
CA ILE A 116 13.48 5.95 19.85
C ILE A 116 14.15 7.04 20.70
N GLU A 117 15.47 7.00 20.91
CA GLU A 117 16.20 8.06 21.62
C GLU A 117 16.41 9.31 20.77
N ASN A 118 16.67 9.14 19.47
CA ASN A 118 16.72 10.24 18.50
C ASN A 118 15.34 10.82 18.14
N VAL A 119 14.23 10.15 18.50
CA VAL A 119 12.84 10.66 18.40
C VAL A 119 12.55 11.74 19.45
N LYS A 120 13.46 12.00 20.39
CA LYS A 120 13.38 13.27 21.13
C LYS A 120 13.92 14.46 20.34
N ASP A 121 14.68 14.24 19.25
CA ASP A 121 15.27 15.35 18.46
C ASP A 121 15.46 15.09 16.95
N SER A 122 15.02 13.97 16.37
CA SER A 122 15.03 13.78 14.91
C SER A 122 14.05 12.72 14.41
N VAL A 123 13.04 13.18 13.71
CA VAL A 123 12.46 12.54 12.53
C VAL A 123 12.10 11.07 12.70
N VAL A 124 10.84 10.84 13.17
CA VAL A 124 9.99 9.85 12.52
C VAL A 124 10.38 9.88 11.03
N LYS A 125 10.81 8.77 10.40
CA LYS A 125 10.51 8.58 8.98
C LYS A 125 8.99 8.59 8.93
N ASN A 126 8.45 9.80 8.93
CA ASN A 126 7.10 10.06 8.54
C ASN A 126 7.10 9.58 7.10
N SER A 127 6.53 8.41 6.85
CA SER A 127 6.05 8.12 5.53
C SER A 127 5.10 9.26 5.22
N VAL A 128 5.61 10.24 4.49
CA VAL A 128 4.85 11.44 4.15
C VAL A 128 3.65 10.93 3.36
N PRO A 129 2.42 11.16 3.81
CA PRO A 129 1.28 10.66 3.09
C PRO A 129 1.28 11.25 1.68
N ILE A 130 0.90 10.44 0.70
CA ILE A 130 0.81 10.82 -0.71
C ILE A 130 -0.63 10.65 -1.15
N ILE A 131 -1.18 11.64 -1.82
CA ILE A 131 -2.46 11.51 -2.52
C ILE A 131 -2.19 11.11 -3.96
N PHE A 132 -2.91 10.13 -4.46
CA PHE A 132 -2.91 9.75 -5.87
C PHE A 132 -4.29 9.93 -6.47
N ILE A 133 -4.43 10.82 -7.47
CA ILE A 133 -5.67 10.99 -8.25
C ILE A 133 -5.59 10.08 -9.46
N SER A 134 -6.29 8.95 -9.42
CA SER A 134 -6.47 8.06 -10.57
C SER A 134 -7.69 8.48 -11.37
N HIS A 135 -7.50 8.77 -12.65
CA HIS A 135 -8.52 9.31 -13.54
C HIS A 135 -8.27 8.93 -14.99
N SER A 136 -9.29 8.91 -15.79
CA SER A 136 -9.15 8.87 -17.26
C SER A 136 -8.72 10.24 -17.78
N SER A 137 -7.84 10.27 -18.79
CA SER A 137 -7.39 11.52 -19.41
C SER A 137 -8.52 12.40 -19.99
N SER A 138 -9.64 11.80 -20.35
CA SER A 138 -10.85 12.52 -20.77
C SER A 138 -11.52 13.31 -19.66
N ASP A 139 -11.24 12.95 -18.39
CA ASP A 139 -11.83 13.56 -17.20
C ASP A 139 -10.93 14.63 -16.58
N LYS A 140 -9.94 15.10 -17.35
CA LYS A 140 -8.93 16.09 -16.91
C LYS A 140 -9.56 17.31 -16.24
N LYS A 141 -10.70 17.81 -16.72
CA LYS A 141 -11.43 18.94 -16.12
C LYS A 141 -11.68 18.72 -14.62
N TYR A 142 -12.23 17.57 -14.28
CA TYR A 142 -12.55 17.22 -12.88
C TYR A 142 -11.30 16.90 -12.07
N GLY A 143 -10.31 16.26 -12.70
CA GLY A 143 -9.00 16.02 -12.09
C GLY A 143 -8.27 17.31 -11.73
N ASP A 144 -8.27 18.31 -12.63
CA ASP A 144 -7.67 19.63 -12.41
C ASP A 144 -8.38 20.36 -11.26
N ALA A 145 -9.72 20.31 -11.20
CA ALA A 145 -10.48 20.91 -10.09
C ALA A 145 -10.15 20.26 -8.74
N LEU A 146 -10.09 18.91 -8.69
CA LEU A 146 -9.67 18.18 -7.50
C LEU A 146 -8.24 18.51 -7.09
N ARG A 147 -7.31 18.57 -8.04
CA ARG A 147 -5.92 18.98 -7.78
C ARG A 147 -5.86 20.36 -7.13
N LYS A 148 -6.51 21.35 -7.72
CA LYS A 148 -6.54 22.73 -7.18
C LYS A 148 -7.11 22.75 -5.77
N PHE A 149 -8.20 22.02 -5.55
CA PHE A 149 -8.82 21.90 -4.23
C PHE A 149 -7.84 21.33 -3.21
N ILE A 150 -7.16 20.21 -3.52
CA ILE A 150 -6.22 19.53 -2.64
C ILE A 150 -4.99 20.42 -2.32
N ILE A 151 -4.41 21.04 -3.32
CA ILE A 151 -3.29 21.97 -3.12
C ILE A 151 -3.75 23.20 -2.29
N GLY A 152 -4.95 23.71 -2.54
CA GLY A 152 -5.54 24.80 -1.77
C GLY A 152 -5.78 24.48 -0.29
N LEU A 153 -5.90 23.20 0.08
CA LEU A 153 -5.94 22.74 1.46
C LEU A 153 -4.57 22.76 2.15
N GLY A 154 -3.47 23.01 1.41
CA GLY A 154 -2.11 23.07 1.93
C GLY A 154 -1.27 21.80 1.67
N VAL A 155 -1.75 20.86 0.87
CA VAL A 155 -0.96 19.69 0.43
C VAL A 155 0.11 20.18 -0.57
N ASN A 156 1.36 19.78 -0.38
CA ASN A 156 2.44 20.17 -1.28
C ASN A 156 2.39 19.40 -2.61
N ASP A 157 2.86 19.98 -3.70
CA ASP A 157 2.87 19.35 -5.03
C ASP A 157 3.62 18.00 -5.05
N ASN A 158 4.68 17.84 -4.27
CA ASN A 158 5.43 16.58 -4.15
C ASN A 158 4.70 15.48 -3.34
N GLN A 159 3.57 15.82 -2.71
CA GLN A 159 2.70 14.90 -1.96
C GLN A 159 1.45 14.53 -2.75
N LEU A 160 1.34 14.99 -3.99
CA LEU A 160 0.22 14.73 -4.87
C LEU A 160 0.72 14.14 -6.20
N ILE A 161 0.23 12.95 -6.55
CA ILE A 161 0.44 12.34 -7.87
C ILE A 161 -0.82 12.58 -8.70
N TYR A 162 -0.65 13.29 -9.81
CA TYR A 162 -1.70 13.56 -10.78
C TYR A 162 -1.10 13.65 -12.18
N THR A 163 -1.21 12.58 -12.96
CA THR A 163 -0.43 12.39 -14.20
C THR A 163 -0.78 13.35 -15.34
N SER A 164 -1.94 14.01 -15.28
CA SER A 164 -2.34 15.03 -16.27
C SER A 164 -1.79 16.44 -16.02
N HIS A 165 -0.93 16.62 -15.02
CA HIS A 165 -0.31 17.91 -14.71
C HIS A 165 1.21 17.77 -14.56
N GLU A 166 1.97 18.69 -15.20
CA GLU A 166 3.43 18.61 -15.29
C GLU A 166 4.13 18.58 -13.92
N LEU A 167 3.66 19.36 -12.94
CA LEU A 167 4.26 19.43 -11.60
C LEU A 167 3.97 18.19 -10.72
N ASN A 168 2.94 17.44 -11.05
CA ASN A 168 2.48 16.29 -10.26
C ASN A 168 2.53 15.00 -11.07
N GLY A 169 3.14 15.06 -12.26
CA GLY A 169 3.33 13.92 -13.16
C GLY A 169 4.42 12.96 -12.68
N ILE A 170 4.45 11.81 -13.32
CA ILE A 170 5.51 10.83 -13.10
C ILE A 170 6.77 11.33 -13.81
N PRO A 171 7.95 11.27 -13.16
CA PRO A 171 9.22 11.65 -13.79
C PRO A 171 9.46 10.91 -15.12
N MET A 172 10.14 11.59 -16.05
CA MET A 172 10.54 10.98 -17.32
C MET A 172 11.32 9.69 -17.04
N ASP A 173 11.13 8.67 -17.89
CA ASP A 173 11.77 7.36 -17.81
C ASP A 173 11.33 6.47 -16.62
N LYS A 174 10.36 6.90 -15.82
CA LYS A 174 9.74 6.07 -14.78
C LYS A 174 8.46 5.41 -15.30
N ASN A 175 8.35 4.11 -15.08
CA ASN A 175 7.09 3.40 -15.27
C ASN A 175 6.12 3.77 -14.13
N ILE A 176 4.84 4.05 -14.44
CA ILE A 176 3.83 4.41 -13.44
C ILE A 176 3.73 3.38 -12.31
N TYR A 177 3.79 2.10 -12.65
CA TYR A 177 3.68 1.02 -11.66
C TYR A 177 4.91 0.91 -10.77
N GLU A 178 6.12 1.17 -11.30
CA GLU A 178 7.36 1.24 -10.53
C GLU A 178 7.35 2.45 -9.61
N TYR A 179 6.95 3.60 -10.13
CA TYR A 179 6.83 4.83 -9.34
C TYR A 179 5.82 4.69 -8.21
N LEU A 180 4.64 4.12 -8.48
CA LEU A 180 3.65 3.83 -7.45
C LEU A 180 4.21 2.82 -6.43
N ARG A 181 4.85 1.73 -6.88
CA ARG A 181 5.44 0.73 -5.99
C ARG A 181 6.52 1.31 -5.09
N GLU A 182 7.42 2.14 -5.62
CA GLU A 182 8.43 2.85 -4.84
C GLU A 182 7.84 3.80 -3.78
N ASN A 183 6.63 4.29 -4.02
CA ASN A 183 5.92 5.19 -3.11
C ASN A 183 4.88 4.49 -2.22
N PHE A 184 4.60 3.21 -2.43
CA PHE A 184 3.67 2.44 -1.58
C PHE A 184 4.18 2.18 -0.17
N ASP A 185 5.48 2.30 0.09
CA ASP A 185 6.04 2.37 1.44
C ASP A 185 5.58 3.65 2.18
N ASN A 186 5.12 4.66 1.44
CA ASN A 186 4.40 5.81 1.95
C ASN A 186 2.91 5.48 2.06
N LYS A 187 2.21 6.10 3.02
CA LYS A 187 0.75 5.97 3.13
C LYS A 187 0.06 6.60 1.93
N VAL A 188 -0.19 5.83 0.89
CA VAL A 188 -0.90 6.32 -0.29
C VAL A 188 -2.40 6.36 0.00
N PHE A 189 -3.00 7.54 -0.20
CA PHE A 189 -4.44 7.74 -0.24
C PHE A 189 -4.89 7.95 -1.68
N MET A 190 -5.66 7.01 -2.21
CA MET A 190 -6.10 7.07 -3.60
C MET A 190 -7.47 7.75 -3.72
N ILE A 191 -7.57 8.71 -4.62
CA ILE A 191 -8.84 9.27 -5.08
C ILE A 191 -9.15 8.67 -6.44
N ILE A 192 -10.19 7.85 -6.52
CA ILE A 192 -10.62 7.24 -7.77
C ILE A 192 -11.70 8.14 -8.38
N LEU A 193 -11.39 8.75 -9.51
CA LEU A 193 -12.36 9.57 -10.27
C LEU A 193 -13.07 8.69 -11.31
N TRP A 194 -14.21 8.15 -10.91
CA TRP A 194 -15.01 7.24 -11.70
C TRP A 194 -15.71 7.95 -12.86
N SER A 195 -15.52 7.43 -14.06
CA SER A 195 -16.25 7.79 -15.27
C SER A 195 -16.49 6.54 -16.12
N ASN A 196 -17.35 6.63 -17.12
CA ASN A 196 -17.52 5.52 -18.05
C ASN A 196 -16.22 5.26 -18.84
N THR A 197 -15.45 6.31 -19.15
CA THR A 197 -14.14 6.18 -19.82
C THR A 197 -13.06 5.62 -18.89
N TYR A 198 -13.15 5.82 -17.59
CA TYR A 198 -12.28 5.16 -16.58
C TYR A 198 -12.38 3.63 -16.68
N LEU A 199 -13.62 3.12 -16.78
CA LEU A 199 -13.90 1.68 -16.89
C LEU A 199 -13.42 1.04 -18.20
N GLU A 200 -13.16 1.86 -19.23
CA GLU A 200 -12.60 1.42 -20.52
C GLU A 200 -11.07 1.55 -20.60
N SER A 201 -10.42 2.12 -19.58
CA SER A 201 -8.98 2.36 -19.54
C SER A 201 -8.25 1.23 -18.81
N PRO A 202 -7.46 0.39 -19.51
CA PRO A 202 -6.65 -0.64 -18.83
C PRO A 202 -5.68 -0.05 -17.80
N ALA A 203 -5.11 1.14 -18.07
CA ALA A 203 -4.23 1.82 -17.13
C ALA A 203 -4.95 2.15 -15.82
N CYS A 204 -6.13 2.77 -15.89
CA CYS A 204 -6.92 3.11 -14.71
C CYS A 204 -7.33 1.86 -13.90
N LEU A 205 -7.76 0.79 -14.58
CA LEU A 205 -8.12 -0.47 -13.92
C LEU A 205 -6.91 -1.13 -13.23
N ASN A 206 -5.73 -1.06 -13.83
CA ASN A 206 -4.51 -1.56 -13.22
C ASN A 206 -4.09 -0.74 -12.00
N GLU A 207 -4.19 0.60 -12.06
CA GLU A 207 -3.93 1.49 -10.91
C GLU A 207 -4.87 1.18 -9.75
N MET A 208 -6.16 1.02 -10.03
CA MET A 208 -7.16 0.63 -9.04
C MET A 208 -6.87 -0.75 -8.44
N GLY A 209 -6.49 -1.72 -9.26
CA GLY A 209 -6.08 -3.04 -8.82
C GLY A 209 -4.83 -3.01 -7.93
N ALA A 210 -3.83 -2.17 -8.26
CA ALA A 210 -2.64 -1.97 -7.44
C ALA A 210 -3.00 -1.39 -6.07
N ALA A 211 -3.86 -0.37 -6.01
CA ALA A 211 -4.34 0.20 -4.74
C ALA A 211 -5.08 -0.84 -3.88
N TRP A 212 -5.85 -1.73 -4.50
CA TRP A 212 -6.53 -2.82 -3.80
C TRP A 212 -5.55 -3.84 -3.22
N VAL A 213 -4.55 -4.28 -4.00
CA VAL A 213 -3.53 -5.25 -3.56
C VAL A 213 -2.71 -4.71 -2.40
N THR A 214 -2.34 -3.44 -2.44
CA THR A 214 -1.55 -2.78 -1.40
C THR A 214 -2.38 -2.32 -0.20
N GLN A 215 -3.69 -2.60 -0.19
CA GLN A 215 -4.63 -2.16 0.85
C GLN A 215 -4.58 -0.65 1.11
N SER A 216 -4.25 0.14 0.08
CA SER A 216 -4.25 1.59 0.16
C SER A 216 -5.64 2.11 0.53
N ASP A 217 -5.69 3.14 1.38
CA ASP A 217 -6.95 3.81 1.66
C ASP A 217 -7.41 4.57 0.40
N TYR A 218 -8.69 4.56 0.13
CA TYR A 218 -9.23 5.22 -1.06
C TYR A 218 -10.60 5.86 -0.81
N THR A 219 -10.95 6.80 -1.70
CA THR A 219 -12.28 7.39 -1.79
C THR A 219 -12.77 7.38 -3.23
N ASN A 220 -14.09 7.22 -3.38
CA ASN A 220 -14.76 7.22 -4.67
C ASN A 220 -15.30 8.62 -4.97
N ILE A 221 -14.96 9.17 -6.13
CA ILE A 221 -15.53 10.39 -6.67
C ILE A 221 -16.06 10.08 -8.08
N TYR A 222 -17.25 10.53 -8.41
CA TYR A 222 -17.92 10.20 -9.66
C TYR A 222 -18.15 11.45 -10.48
N VAL A 223 -17.86 11.39 -11.77
CA VAL A 223 -18.29 12.44 -12.72
C VAL A 223 -19.82 12.49 -12.80
N PRO A 224 -20.41 13.62 -13.23
CA PRO A 224 -21.88 13.82 -13.19
C PRO A 224 -22.69 12.80 -13.99
N ASP A 225 -22.14 12.26 -15.07
CA ASP A 225 -22.78 11.34 -16.01
C ASP A 225 -22.34 9.87 -15.83
N PHE A 226 -21.74 9.54 -14.69
CA PHE A 226 -21.30 8.17 -14.39
C PHE A 226 -22.49 7.20 -14.29
N GLU A 227 -22.40 6.09 -15.00
CA GLU A 227 -23.43 5.06 -15.04
C GLU A 227 -23.22 4.01 -13.92
N PHE A 228 -23.86 4.18 -12.78
CA PHE A 228 -23.79 3.25 -11.65
C PHE A 228 -24.27 1.83 -11.96
N GLY A 229 -25.07 1.65 -13.01
CA GLY A 229 -25.55 0.36 -13.50
C GLY A 229 -24.55 -0.38 -14.40
N ASN A 230 -23.39 0.18 -14.70
CA ASN A 230 -22.41 -0.44 -15.58
C ASN A 230 -21.87 -1.75 -14.97
N PRO A 231 -21.98 -2.92 -15.65
CA PRO A 231 -21.51 -4.19 -15.12
C PRO A 231 -20.02 -4.18 -14.77
N LYS A 232 -19.17 -3.55 -15.57
CA LYS A 232 -17.72 -3.44 -15.31
C LYS A 232 -17.42 -2.76 -13.96
N TYR A 233 -18.23 -1.78 -13.56
CA TYR A 233 -18.08 -1.14 -12.26
C TYR A 233 -18.28 -2.12 -11.11
N HIS A 234 -19.27 -3.01 -11.19
CA HIS A 234 -19.55 -4.01 -10.17
C HIS A 234 -18.55 -5.17 -10.14
N GLU A 235 -17.77 -5.32 -11.20
CA GLU A 235 -16.68 -6.33 -11.30
C GLU A 235 -15.33 -5.80 -10.82
N CYS A 236 -15.23 -4.51 -10.44
CA CYS A 236 -14.01 -3.91 -9.96
C CYS A 236 -13.55 -4.49 -8.61
N ALA A 237 -12.25 -4.54 -8.40
CA ALA A 237 -11.63 -5.10 -7.18
C ALA A 237 -11.92 -4.30 -5.90
N VAL A 238 -12.12 -2.97 -6.02
CA VAL A 238 -12.43 -2.10 -4.88
C VAL A 238 -13.90 -2.23 -4.47
N ASP A 239 -14.21 -1.96 -3.20
CA ASP A 239 -15.60 -1.99 -2.70
C ASP A 239 -16.40 -0.81 -3.26
N THR A 240 -17.16 -1.08 -4.30
CA THR A 240 -18.03 -0.12 -4.99
C THR A 240 -19.25 0.33 -4.16
N ARG A 241 -19.50 -0.30 -3.00
CA ARG A 241 -20.55 0.10 -2.04
C ARG A 241 -20.12 1.23 -1.12
N LYS A 242 -18.81 1.57 -1.08
CA LYS A 242 -18.35 2.72 -0.31
C LYS A 242 -18.97 4.01 -0.86
N MET A 243 -19.58 4.79 0.03
CA MET A 243 -20.16 6.08 -0.32
C MET A 243 -19.10 7.04 -0.86
N GLY A 244 -19.42 7.75 -1.95
CA GLY A 244 -18.55 8.72 -2.59
C GLY A 244 -19.27 10.02 -2.93
N ALA A 245 -18.56 10.95 -3.55
CA ALA A 245 -19.11 12.21 -4.02
C ALA A 245 -19.44 12.12 -5.52
N VAL A 246 -20.64 12.54 -5.92
CA VAL A 246 -20.94 12.84 -7.33
C VAL A 246 -20.65 14.31 -7.55
N LEU A 247 -19.83 14.64 -8.56
CA LEU A 247 -19.40 16.01 -8.89
C LEU A 247 -20.51 16.83 -9.54
N LYS A 248 -21.50 17.21 -8.74
CA LYS A 248 -22.60 18.10 -9.12
C LYS A 248 -22.60 19.33 -8.22
N ASN A 249 -22.98 20.48 -8.77
CA ASN A 249 -23.08 21.70 -7.99
C ASN A 249 -24.33 21.69 -7.08
N ASP A 250 -24.30 20.86 -6.05
CA ASP A 250 -25.38 20.70 -5.09
C ASP A 250 -24.88 20.57 -3.64
N GLY A 251 -25.81 20.58 -2.69
CA GLY A 251 -25.50 20.50 -1.27
C GLY A 251 -24.88 19.15 -0.87
N HIS A 252 -25.20 18.06 -1.57
CA HIS A 252 -24.64 16.74 -1.28
C HIS A 252 -23.14 16.71 -1.63
N CYS A 253 -22.77 17.18 -2.82
CA CYS A 253 -21.37 17.30 -3.23
C CYS A 253 -20.58 18.18 -2.25
N LYS A 254 -21.14 19.37 -1.87
CA LYS A 254 -20.49 20.23 -0.86
C LYS A 254 -20.21 19.50 0.44
N THR A 255 -21.18 18.75 0.96
CA THR A 255 -21.01 17.96 2.20
C THR A 255 -19.90 16.93 2.04
N LYS A 256 -19.84 16.21 0.92
CA LYS A 256 -18.81 15.22 0.66
C LYS A 256 -17.41 15.82 0.48
N MET A 257 -17.32 17.00 -0.10
CA MET A 257 -16.04 17.73 -0.18
C MET A 257 -15.57 18.24 1.19
N ILE A 258 -16.47 18.58 2.11
CA ILE A 258 -16.14 18.88 3.52
C ILE A 258 -15.60 17.62 4.23
N GLU A 259 -16.21 16.45 4.02
CA GLU A 259 -15.71 15.18 4.54
C GLU A 259 -14.29 14.87 4.01
N LEU A 260 -14.06 15.06 2.70
CA LEU A 260 -12.76 14.89 2.05
C LEU A 260 -11.71 15.86 2.64
N LYS A 261 -12.07 17.15 2.79
CA LYS A 261 -11.21 18.14 3.47
C LYS A 261 -10.76 17.63 4.84
N ASN A 262 -11.71 17.25 5.69
CA ASN A 262 -11.39 16.82 7.06
C ASN A 262 -10.46 15.59 7.07
N LYS A 263 -10.64 14.66 6.14
CA LYS A 263 -9.78 13.50 5.97
C LYS A 263 -8.37 13.91 5.57
N ILE A 264 -8.22 14.79 4.58
CA ILE A 264 -6.93 15.29 4.10
C ILE A 264 -6.20 16.07 5.20
N LEU A 265 -6.87 17.04 5.84
CA LEU A 265 -6.26 17.82 6.91
C LEU A 265 -5.74 16.93 8.04
N LYS A 266 -6.52 15.94 8.46
CA LYS A 266 -6.09 14.96 9.48
C LYS A 266 -4.89 14.13 9.01
N MET A 267 -4.87 13.69 7.74
CA MET A 267 -3.82 12.84 7.19
C MET A 267 -2.48 13.55 7.09
N PHE A 268 -2.50 14.84 6.73
CA PHE A 268 -1.30 15.65 6.51
C PHE A 268 -0.96 16.54 7.72
N ASN A 269 -1.72 16.45 8.81
CA ASN A 269 -1.61 17.33 9.97
C ASN A 269 -1.63 18.81 9.59
N LEU A 270 -2.60 19.20 8.76
CA LEU A 270 -2.79 20.55 8.24
C LEU A 270 -3.97 21.24 8.92
N GLU A 271 -3.92 22.55 8.95
CA GLU A 271 -5.02 23.42 9.38
C GLU A 271 -5.34 24.42 8.26
N ILE A 272 -6.60 24.79 8.12
CA ILE A 272 -7.07 25.78 7.17
C ILE A 272 -8.06 26.73 7.84
N ASP A 273 -7.93 28.01 7.56
CA ASP A 273 -8.92 29.02 7.98
C ASP A 273 -10.28 28.74 7.30
N GLU A 274 -11.37 28.82 8.08
CA GLU A 274 -12.69 28.46 7.57
C GLU A 274 -13.16 29.39 6.44
N LYS A 275 -12.82 30.66 6.47
CA LYS A 275 -13.18 31.60 5.38
C LYS A 275 -12.41 31.26 4.12
N HIS A 276 -11.12 30.95 4.23
CA HIS A 276 -10.31 30.51 3.13
C HIS A 276 -10.88 29.22 2.51
N PHE A 277 -11.23 28.25 3.37
CA PHE A 277 -11.86 27.00 2.92
C PHE A 277 -13.17 27.24 2.17
N MET A 278 -14.04 28.12 2.66
CA MET A 278 -15.31 28.41 1.98
C MET A 278 -15.10 28.99 0.57
N VAL A 279 -14.11 29.87 0.39
CA VAL A 279 -13.73 30.38 -0.93
C VAL A 279 -13.24 29.26 -1.83
N LEU A 280 -12.33 28.42 -1.34
CA LEU A 280 -11.79 27.28 -2.07
C LEU A 280 -12.90 26.30 -2.49
N LEU A 281 -13.84 26.00 -1.60
CA LEU A 281 -14.99 25.14 -1.89
C LEU A 281 -15.90 25.77 -2.98
N ASP A 282 -16.19 27.06 -2.90
CA ASP A 282 -17.03 27.73 -3.90
C ASP A 282 -16.33 27.82 -5.27
N GLU A 283 -15.02 27.98 -5.32
CA GLU A 283 -14.24 27.89 -6.57
C GLU A 283 -14.31 26.49 -7.16
N PHE A 284 -14.07 25.46 -6.35
CA PHE A 284 -14.21 24.06 -6.78
C PHE A 284 -15.60 23.77 -7.35
N MET A 285 -16.66 24.20 -6.65
CA MET A 285 -18.04 23.98 -7.09
C MET A 285 -18.39 24.67 -8.42
N LYS A 286 -17.70 25.77 -8.75
CA LYS A 286 -17.83 26.46 -10.06
C LYS A 286 -17.09 25.72 -11.17
N GLU A 287 -15.93 25.13 -10.87
CA GLU A 287 -15.09 24.46 -11.87
C GLU A 287 -15.67 23.11 -12.32
N ILE A 288 -16.45 22.44 -11.49
CA ILE A 288 -17.06 21.15 -11.81
C ILE A 288 -18.36 21.23 -12.63
N VAL A 289 -18.86 22.42 -12.93
CA VAL A 289 -20.10 22.66 -13.73
C VAL A 289 -19.87 22.63 -15.24
#